data_aec41fbde3316a0dd9bc7331ae522c50
#
_entry.id   aec41fbde3316a0dd9bc7331ae522c50
#
_cell.length_a   1.000
_cell.length_b   1.000
_cell.length_c   1.000
_cell.angle_alpha   90.00
_cell.angle_beta   90.00
_cell.angle_gamma   90.00
#
_symmetry.space_group_name_H-M   'P 1'
#
loop_
_entity.id
_entity.type
_entity.pdbx_description
1 polymer ?
#
loop_
_entity_poly.entity_id
_entity_poly.type
_entity_poly.pdbx_seq_one_letter_code
_entity_poly.pdbx_strand_id
1 'polypeptide(L)'
;RRERLMVASIQKDGTFHLSGNIAPGKLVFVNFPKDYVRIPVYIEQKHYMLVESGDKYYLLSEESSLQNRYVEFLKELDKLNQDYEKECQGYDTITDIHQKAARSEMLDQKFTRKNELVLEGIREFAGTEIAQNLIHEILFYCEVDFKFFTQAIEALGDSIPNSGMKTRIFDAYNKLKAKQLIGQAPDFELPDVEGQKIRLADFRGKHVLLDFWASWCAPCRKKNKELNQQYPELRDAGLEVISVSLDSKKAPWLQALKEDRVAWVQLIDETGFE
;
A
#
# COMPACT_ATOMS: atom_id res chain seq x y z
N ARG A 1 -18.95 -9.28 10.02
CA ARG A 1 -18.75 -10.33 11.05
C ARG A 1 -18.23 -11.57 10.37
N ARG A 2 -17.14 -12.18 10.89
CA ARG A 2 -16.68 -13.50 10.46
C ARG A 2 -17.58 -14.54 11.15
N GLU A 3 -18.25 -15.36 10.35
CA GLU A 3 -19.09 -16.43 10.87
C GLU A 3 -18.29 -17.72 10.95
N ARG A 4 -18.35 -18.41 12.08
CA ARG A 4 -17.73 -19.73 12.23
C ARG A 4 -18.71 -20.77 11.71
N LEU A 5 -18.37 -21.39 10.58
CA LEU A 5 -19.23 -22.38 9.93
C LEU A 5 -19.12 -23.76 10.58
N MET A 6 -17.89 -24.19 10.89
CA MET A 6 -17.62 -25.54 11.41
C MET A 6 -16.36 -25.56 12.29
N VAL A 7 -16.25 -26.60 13.11
CA VAL A 7 -15.07 -26.91 13.93
C VAL A 7 -14.79 -28.40 13.82
N ALA A 8 -13.52 -28.77 13.63
CA ALA A 8 -13.06 -30.15 13.72
C ALA A 8 -11.85 -30.23 14.64
N SER A 9 -11.66 -31.40 15.23
CA SER A 9 -10.46 -31.75 15.98
C SER A 9 -9.53 -32.60 15.11
N ILE A 10 -8.22 -32.32 15.18
CA ILE A 10 -7.21 -33.17 14.56
C ILE A 10 -7.15 -34.48 15.33
N GLN A 11 -7.27 -35.62 14.63
CA GLN A 11 -7.22 -36.94 15.20
C GLN A 11 -5.78 -37.37 15.54
N LYS A 12 -5.61 -38.48 16.25
CA LYS A 12 -4.29 -38.96 16.65
C LYS A 12 -3.36 -39.31 15.48
N ASP A 13 -3.94 -39.67 14.33
CA ASP A 13 -3.24 -39.98 13.09
C ASP A 13 -2.90 -38.74 12.24
N GLY A 14 -3.19 -37.52 12.76
CA GLY A 14 -2.97 -36.27 12.06
C GLY A 14 -4.08 -35.89 11.09
N THR A 15 -5.10 -36.70 10.91
CA THR A 15 -6.24 -36.40 10.04
C THR A 15 -7.27 -35.51 10.72
N PHE A 16 -8.03 -34.77 9.94
CA PHE A 16 -9.24 -34.09 10.38
C PHE A 16 -10.33 -34.21 9.31
N HIS A 17 -11.55 -34.17 9.73
CA HIS A 17 -12.69 -34.20 8.82
C HIS A 17 -13.62 -33.04 9.12
N LEU A 18 -13.91 -32.23 8.09
CA LEU A 18 -14.90 -31.19 8.10
C LEU A 18 -16.02 -31.57 7.13
N SER A 19 -17.23 -31.71 7.64
CA SER A 19 -18.40 -31.93 6.80
C SER A 19 -19.45 -30.86 7.08
N GLY A 20 -20.08 -30.37 6.03
CA GLY A 20 -21.11 -29.35 6.15
C GLY A 20 -21.71 -29.00 4.80
N ASN A 21 -22.71 -28.13 4.83
CA ASN A 21 -23.42 -27.73 3.63
C ASN A 21 -23.02 -26.28 3.28
N ILE A 22 -21.93 -26.14 2.50
CA ILE A 22 -21.46 -24.87 2.00
C ILE A 22 -21.74 -24.82 0.50
N ALA A 23 -22.42 -23.75 0.05
CA ALA A 23 -22.72 -23.58 -1.37
C ALA A 23 -21.41 -23.50 -2.20
N PRO A 24 -21.35 -24.13 -3.39
CA PRO A 24 -20.25 -23.94 -4.32
C PRO A 24 -20.06 -22.48 -4.69
N GLY A 25 -18.81 -22.11 -5.05
CA GLY A 25 -18.48 -20.72 -5.42
C GLY A 25 -18.16 -19.82 -4.24
N LYS A 26 -18.12 -20.36 -3.02
CA LYS A 26 -17.73 -19.59 -1.81
C LYS A 26 -16.26 -19.71 -1.52
N LEU A 27 -15.63 -18.60 -1.12
CA LEU A 27 -14.30 -18.58 -0.55
C LEU A 27 -14.42 -18.64 0.98
N VAL A 28 -13.96 -19.71 1.57
CA VAL A 28 -13.92 -19.91 3.02
C VAL A 28 -12.49 -20.03 3.51
N PHE A 29 -12.29 -20.02 4.82
CA PHE A 29 -10.96 -20.11 5.41
C PHE A 29 -10.93 -21.21 6.46
N VAL A 30 -9.98 -22.13 6.33
CA VAL A 30 -9.62 -23.07 7.38
C VAL A 30 -8.61 -22.39 8.29
N ASN A 31 -8.93 -22.29 9.58
CA ASN A 31 -8.09 -21.62 10.55
C ASN A 31 -7.53 -22.61 11.56
N PHE A 32 -6.23 -22.56 11.79
CA PHE A 32 -5.53 -23.26 12.86
C PHE A 32 -5.16 -22.22 13.94
N PRO A 33 -6.01 -22.05 14.99
CA PRO A 33 -5.87 -20.92 15.91
C PRO A 33 -4.58 -20.91 16.72
N LYS A 34 -4.00 -22.09 16.99
CA LYS A 34 -2.74 -22.21 17.77
C LYS A 34 -1.53 -21.71 16.99
N ASP A 35 -1.54 -21.92 15.66
CA ASP A 35 -0.40 -21.63 14.79
C ASP A 35 -0.61 -20.34 14.00
N TYR A 36 -1.74 -19.65 14.22
CA TYR A 36 -2.16 -18.44 13.45
C TYR A 36 -2.23 -18.67 11.94
N VAL A 37 -2.33 -19.95 11.52
CA VAL A 37 -2.42 -20.31 10.10
C VAL A 37 -3.85 -20.17 9.61
N ARG A 38 -4.01 -19.55 8.45
CA ARG A 38 -5.29 -19.32 7.78
C ARG A 38 -5.17 -19.69 6.31
N ILE A 39 -5.85 -20.75 5.91
CA ILE A 39 -5.77 -21.32 4.55
C ILE A 39 -7.06 -20.99 3.79
N PRO A 40 -6.99 -20.25 2.67
CA PRO A 40 -8.15 -20.00 1.84
C PRO A 40 -8.54 -21.23 1.02
N VAL A 41 -9.84 -21.49 0.92
CA VAL A 41 -10.40 -22.60 0.16
C VAL A 41 -11.60 -22.12 -0.65
N TYR A 42 -11.51 -22.22 -1.96
CA TYR A 42 -12.63 -22.00 -2.84
C TYR A 42 -13.43 -23.30 -3.02
N ILE A 43 -14.71 -23.28 -2.69
CA ILE A 43 -15.56 -24.47 -2.62
C ILE A 43 -16.10 -24.84 -4.00
N GLU A 44 -15.77 -26.04 -4.49
CA GLU A 44 -16.17 -26.58 -5.80
C GLU A 44 -16.87 -27.93 -5.73
N GLN A 45 -17.36 -28.36 -4.57
CA GLN A 45 -17.92 -29.70 -4.35
C GLN A 45 -16.93 -30.86 -4.65
N LYS A 46 -15.68 -30.67 -4.23
CA LYS A 46 -14.59 -31.64 -4.39
C LYS A 46 -14.01 -32.02 -3.04
N HIS A 47 -13.21 -33.06 -3.05
CA HIS A 47 -12.37 -33.41 -1.91
C HIS A 47 -11.09 -32.57 -1.95
N TYR A 48 -10.64 -32.13 -0.79
CA TYR A 48 -9.42 -31.34 -0.65
C TYR A 48 -8.49 -32.00 0.34
N MET A 49 -7.21 -32.05 0.00
CA MET A 49 -6.15 -32.54 0.85
C MET A 49 -5.30 -31.38 1.34
N LEU A 50 -4.90 -31.46 2.62
CA LEU A 50 -3.93 -30.52 3.17
C LEU A 50 -2.54 -30.95 2.71
N VAL A 51 -1.84 -30.03 2.04
CA VAL A 51 -0.48 -30.25 1.51
C VAL A 51 0.44 -29.21 2.10
N GLU A 52 1.58 -29.66 2.63
CA GLU A 52 2.67 -28.82 3.08
C GLU A 52 3.59 -28.47 1.92
N SER A 53 3.98 -27.21 1.81
CA SER A 53 4.94 -26.75 0.81
C SER A 53 5.80 -25.63 1.41
N GLY A 54 7.05 -25.93 1.72
CA GLY A 54 7.92 -25.09 2.50
C GLY A 54 7.42 -24.94 3.94
N ASP A 55 7.22 -23.71 4.39
CA ASP A 55 6.67 -23.35 5.71
C ASP A 55 5.16 -23.09 5.70
N LYS A 56 4.49 -23.39 4.58
CA LYS A 56 3.07 -23.11 4.37
C LYS A 56 2.25 -24.36 4.07
N TYR A 57 0.95 -24.22 4.35
CA TYR A 57 -0.05 -25.27 4.10
C TYR A 57 -1.08 -24.78 3.09
N TYR A 58 -1.47 -25.66 2.18
CA TYR A 58 -2.47 -25.43 1.15
C TYR A 58 -3.50 -26.55 1.13
N LEU A 59 -4.71 -26.24 0.67
CA LEU A 59 -5.72 -27.26 0.39
C LEU A 59 -5.85 -27.41 -1.12
N LEU A 60 -5.52 -28.58 -1.62
CA LEU A 60 -5.55 -28.95 -3.04
C LEU A 60 -6.59 -30.06 -3.28
N SER A 61 -7.22 -30.02 -4.45
CA SER A 61 -8.03 -31.12 -4.96
C SER A 61 -7.16 -32.07 -5.80
N GLU A 62 -7.45 -33.37 -5.79
CA GLU A 62 -6.83 -34.35 -6.68
C GLU A 62 -7.15 -34.09 -8.15
N GLU A 63 -8.30 -33.48 -8.43
CA GLU A 63 -8.73 -33.12 -9.75
C GLU A 63 -8.35 -31.67 -10.08
N SER A 64 -8.22 -31.38 -11.37
CA SER A 64 -8.07 -29.98 -11.83
C SER A 64 -9.24 -29.13 -11.33
N SER A 65 -8.93 -28.01 -10.68
CA SER A 65 -9.91 -27.17 -10.03
C SER A 65 -9.49 -25.70 -10.04
N LEU A 66 -10.45 -24.80 -9.85
CA LEU A 66 -10.18 -23.38 -9.65
C LEU A 66 -9.37 -23.16 -8.37
N GLN A 67 -9.64 -23.97 -7.32
CA GLN A 67 -8.87 -23.96 -6.08
C GLN A 67 -7.38 -24.25 -6.33
N ASN A 68 -7.06 -25.25 -7.15
CA ASN A 68 -5.66 -25.59 -7.44
C ASN A 68 -4.95 -24.44 -8.17
N ARG A 69 -5.60 -23.82 -9.16
CA ARG A 69 -5.06 -22.63 -9.84
C ARG A 69 -4.87 -21.46 -8.88
N TYR A 70 -5.82 -21.27 -7.97
CA TYR A 70 -5.69 -20.24 -6.94
C TYR A 70 -4.51 -20.49 -5.99
N VAL A 71 -4.27 -21.76 -5.63
CA VAL A 71 -3.10 -22.12 -4.82
C VAL A 71 -1.79 -21.86 -5.57
N GLU A 72 -1.70 -22.19 -6.85
CA GLU A 72 -0.48 -21.87 -7.64
C GLU A 72 -0.27 -20.35 -7.74
N PHE A 73 -1.31 -19.58 -7.96
CA PHE A 73 -1.26 -18.11 -7.90
C PHE A 73 -0.76 -17.60 -6.54
N LEU A 74 -1.28 -18.16 -5.42
CA LEU A 74 -0.83 -17.77 -4.08
C LEU A 74 0.63 -18.08 -3.83
N LYS A 75 1.13 -19.21 -4.33
CA LYS A 75 2.56 -19.57 -4.23
C LYS A 75 3.46 -18.60 -5.00
N GLU A 76 3.05 -18.20 -6.22
CA GLU A 76 3.79 -17.22 -7.00
C GLU A 76 3.80 -15.85 -6.32
N LEU A 77 2.63 -15.40 -5.84
CA LEU A 77 2.50 -14.14 -5.10
C LEU A 77 3.37 -14.13 -3.83
N ASP A 78 3.40 -15.24 -3.12
CA ASP A 78 4.21 -15.39 -1.91
C ASP A 78 5.71 -15.32 -2.20
N LYS A 79 6.17 -15.95 -3.28
CA LYS A 79 7.56 -15.84 -3.73
C LYS A 79 7.93 -14.38 -4.04
N LEU A 80 7.07 -13.65 -4.75
CA LEU A 80 7.31 -12.22 -5.02
C LEU A 80 7.32 -11.38 -3.74
N ASN A 81 6.46 -11.68 -2.77
CA ASN A 81 6.47 -11.01 -1.47
C ASN A 81 7.78 -11.26 -0.71
N GLN A 82 8.22 -12.52 -0.63
CA GLN A 82 9.50 -12.87 0.03
C GLN A 82 10.69 -12.18 -0.66
N ASP A 83 10.73 -12.16 -1.98
CA ASP A 83 11.76 -11.48 -2.76
C ASP A 83 11.75 -9.96 -2.51
N TYR A 84 10.58 -9.35 -2.37
CA TYR A 84 10.44 -7.93 -2.04
C TYR A 84 10.88 -7.64 -0.61
N GLU A 85 10.41 -8.41 0.37
CA GLU A 85 10.78 -8.27 1.78
C GLU A 85 12.29 -8.41 2.00
N LYS A 86 12.91 -9.36 1.32
CA LYS A 86 14.37 -9.55 1.35
C LYS A 86 15.12 -8.29 0.87
N GLU A 87 14.61 -7.64 -0.18
CA GLU A 87 15.19 -6.40 -0.68
C GLU A 87 14.90 -5.20 0.23
N CYS A 88 13.81 -5.19 0.98
CA CYS A 88 13.52 -4.16 1.98
C CYS A 88 14.48 -4.20 3.18
N GLN A 89 15.05 -5.38 3.47
CA GLN A 89 15.97 -5.53 4.61
C GLN A 89 17.19 -4.62 4.46
N GLY A 90 17.41 -3.80 5.48
CA GLY A 90 18.55 -2.88 5.53
C GLY A 90 18.43 -1.63 4.65
N TYR A 91 17.32 -1.41 3.94
CA TYR A 91 17.13 -0.23 3.10
C TYR A 91 17.32 1.07 3.89
N ASP A 92 16.76 1.16 5.10
CA ASP A 92 16.87 2.35 5.94
C ASP A 92 18.29 2.63 6.46
N THR A 93 19.17 1.63 6.42
CA THR A 93 20.56 1.77 6.85
C THR A 93 21.51 2.24 5.74
N ILE A 94 21.03 2.30 4.48
CA ILE A 94 21.81 2.78 3.35
C ILE A 94 21.97 4.30 3.47
N THR A 95 23.21 4.75 3.63
CA THR A 95 23.57 6.18 3.73
C THR A 95 24.03 6.79 2.41
N ASP A 96 24.57 5.98 1.51
CA ASP A 96 24.96 6.43 0.17
C ASP A 96 23.72 6.65 -0.71
N ILE A 97 23.59 7.86 -1.27
CA ILE A 97 22.39 8.27 -2.02
C ILE A 97 22.21 7.49 -3.33
N HIS A 98 23.31 7.19 -4.02
CA HIS A 98 23.24 6.46 -5.30
C HIS A 98 22.88 5.00 -5.07
N GLN A 99 23.43 4.37 -4.03
CA GLN A 99 23.05 3.02 -3.62
C GLN A 99 21.60 2.96 -3.17
N LYS A 100 21.15 3.96 -2.41
CA LYS A 100 19.74 4.06 -1.96
C LYS A 100 18.78 4.25 -3.11
N ALA A 101 19.11 5.10 -4.10
CA ALA A 101 18.33 5.32 -5.30
C ALA A 101 18.24 4.04 -6.15
N ALA A 102 19.35 3.35 -6.40
CA ALA A 102 19.36 2.09 -7.14
C ALA A 102 18.52 1.00 -6.43
N ARG A 103 18.59 0.95 -5.09
CA ARG A 103 17.78 0.00 -4.31
C ARG A 103 16.30 0.35 -4.36
N SER A 104 15.95 1.65 -4.32
CA SER A 104 14.57 2.13 -4.48
C SER A 104 14.01 1.73 -5.84
N GLU A 105 14.75 1.95 -6.92
CA GLU A 105 14.33 1.55 -8.27
C GLU A 105 14.07 0.03 -8.37
N MET A 106 14.94 -0.79 -7.76
CA MET A 106 14.74 -2.24 -7.72
C MET A 106 13.49 -2.63 -6.93
N LEU A 107 13.23 -1.97 -5.79
CA LEU A 107 12.02 -2.18 -4.99
C LEU A 107 10.77 -1.81 -5.78
N ASP A 108 10.79 -0.69 -6.52
CA ASP A 108 9.68 -0.23 -7.36
C ASP A 108 9.39 -1.23 -8.49
N GLN A 109 10.42 -1.80 -9.13
CA GLN A 109 10.27 -2.84 -10.15
C GLN A 109 9.63 -4.11 -9.56
N LYS A 110 10.09 -4.58 -8.40
CA LYS A 110 9.52 -5.75 -7.72
C LYS A 110 8.07 -5.50 -7.27
N PHE A 111 7.78 -4.31 -6.76
CA PHE A 111 6.44 -3.91 -6.38
C PHE A 111 5.49 -3.86 -7.59
N THR A 112 5.97 -3.31 -8.70
CA THR A 112 5.23 -3.28 -9.97
C THR A 112 4.90 -4.69 -10.45
N ARG A 113 5.88 -5.60 -10.47
CA ARG A 113 5.65 -7.00 -10.89
C ARG A 113 4.63 -7.72 -10.00
N LYS A 114 4.70 -7.49 -8.68
CA LYS A 114 3.69 -8.01 -7.75
C LYS A 114 2.29 -7.51 -8.07
N ASN A 115 2.14 -6.22 -8.34
CA ASN A 115 0.87 -5.61 -8.70
C ASN A 115 0.33 -6.16 -10.02
N GLU A 116 1.18 -6.35 -11.02
CA GLU A 116 0.81 -6.99 -12.30
C GLU A 116 0.25 -8.39 -12.07
N LEU A 117 0.94 -9.23 -11.29
CA LEU A 117 0.46 -10.57 -10.96
C LEU A 117 -0.90 -10.54 -10.25
N VAL A 118 -1.11 -9.58 -9.33
CA VAL A 118 -2.41 -9.44 -8.66
C VAL A 118 -3.51 -9.05 -9.65
N LEU A 119 -3.23 -8.17 -10.62
CA LEU A 119 -4.19 -7.82 -11.68
C LEU A 119 -4.48 -9.00 -12.60
N GLU A 120 -3.46 -9.81 -12.94
CA GLU A 120 -3.63 -11.07 -13.68
C GLU A 120 -4.57 -12.01 -12.91
N GLY A 121 -4.35 -12.21 -11.60
CA GLY A 121 -5.20 -13.02 -10.75
C GLY A 121 -6.64 -12.50 -10.65
N ILE A 122 -6.84 -11.18 -10.53
CA ILE A 122 -8.18 -10.59 -10.53
C ILE A 122 -8.91 -10.90 -11.84
N ARG A 123 -8.23 -10.83 -12.99
CA ARG A 123 -8.81 -11.15 -14.30
C ARG A 123 -9.09 -12.65 -14.44
N GLU A 124 -8.14 -13.49 -14.05
CA GLU A 124 -8.29 -14.94 -14.12
C GLU A 124 -9.48 -15.45 -13.30
N PHE A 125 -9.63 -14.91 -12.07
CA PHE A 125 -10.67 -15.32 -11.14
C PHE A 125 -11.91 -14.39 -11.18
N ALA A 126 -12.06 -13.58 -12.23
CA ALA A 126 -13.21 -12.67 -12.36
C ALA A 126 -14.54 -13.42 -12.21
N GLY A 127 -15.53 -12.79 -11.57
CA GLY A 127 -16.82 -13.41 -11.28
C GLY A 127 -16.83 -14.36 -10.08
N THR A 128 -15.71 -14.58 -9.40
CA THR A 128 -15.62 -15.43 -8.21
C THR A 128 -15.35 -14.63 -6.93
N GLU A 129 -15.58 -15.26 -5.77
CA GLU A 129 -15.19 -14.68 -4.48
C GLU A 129 -13.66 -14.60 -4.29
N ILE A 130 -12.87 -15.34 -5.08
CA ILE A 130 -11.40 -15.22 -5.10
C ILE A 130 -10.99 -13.81 -5.54
N ALA A 131 -11.48 -13.34 -6.69
CA ALA A 131 -11.16 -12.01 -7.20
C ALA A 131 -11.56 -10.90 -6.22
N GLN A 132 -12.72 -11.05 -5.56
CA GLN A 132 -13.16 -10.11 -4.52
C GLN A 132 -12.23 -10.10 -3.30
N ASN A 133 -11.75 -11.27 -2.88
CA ASN A 133 -10.81 -11.37 -1.77
C ASN A 133 -9.47 -10.74 -2.14
N LEU A 134 -8.97 -10.90 -3.37
CA LEU A 134 -7.74 -10.26 -3.82
C LEU A 134 -7.84 -8.74 -3.74
N ILE A 135 -8.94 -8.14 -4.18
CA ILE A 135 -9.17 -6.70 -4.04
C ILE A 135 -9.31 -6.28 -2.56
N HIS A 136 -10.00 -7.09 -1.76
CA HIS A 136 -10.13 -6.80 -0.33
C HIS A 136 -8.77 -6.78 0.38
N GLU A 137 -7.89 -7.73 0.10
CA GLU A 137 -6.53 -7.78 0.66
C GLU A 137 -5.72 -6.52 0.25
N ILE A 138 -5.82 -6.10 -1.02
CA ILE A 138 -5.19 -4.85 -1.48
C ILE A 138 -5.67 -3.66 -0.64
N LEU A 139 -6.98 -3.52 -0.41
CA LEU A 139 -7.57 -2.39 0.30
C LEU A 139 -7.16 -2.27 1.76
N PHE A 140 -6.90 -3.41 2.42
CA PHE A 140 -6.68 -3.45 3.87
C PHE A 140 -5.22 -3.56 4.27
N TYR A 141 -4.34 -4.01 3.39
CA TYR A 141 -2.95 -4.33 3.74
C TYR A 141 -1.89 -3.56 2.94
N CYS A 142 -2.29 -2.73 1.97
CA CYS A 142 -1.36 -1.95 1.17
C CYS A 142 -1.68 -0.45 1.22
N GLU A 143 -0.65 0.39 1.17
CA GLU A 143 -0.82 1.76 0.69
C GLU A 143 -1.21 1.69 -0.78
N VAL A 144 -2.50 1.93 -1.05
CA VAL A 144 -3.06 1.70 -2.38
C VAL A 144 -2.78 2.89 -3.27
N ASP A 145 -1.96 2.69 -4.29
CA ASP A 145 -1.91 3.61 -5.42
C ASP A 145 -3.28 3.63 -6.14
N PHE A 146 -3.84 4.82 -6.30
CA PHE A 146 -5.13 5.01 -6.95
C PHE A 146 -5.19 4.43 -8.37
N LYS A 147 -4.10 4.56 -9.14
CA LYS A 147 -4.00 4.01 -10.50
C LYS A 147 -4.13 2.49 -10.49
N PHE A 148 -3.38 1.83 -9.62
CA PHE A 148 -3.45 0.37 -9.47
C PHE A 148 -4.85 -0.08 -9.03
N PHE A 149 -5.46 0.61 -8.06
CA PHE A 149 -6.78 0.26 -7.60
C PHE A 149 -7.87 0.45 -8.68
N THR A 150 -7.72 1.50 -9.50
CA THR A 150 -8.60 1.71 -10.66
C THR A 150 -8.50 0.55 -11.65
N GLN A 151 -7.27 0.12 -11.98
CA GLN A 151 -7.03 -1.04 -12.84
C GLN A 151 -7.59 -2.34 -12.24
N ALA A 152 -7.52 -2.52 -10.92
CA ALA A 152 -8.08 -3.68 -10.24
C ALA A 152 -9.61 -3.71 -10.32
N ILE A 153 -10.28 -2.56 -10.17
CA ILE A 153 -11.74 -2.44 -10.34
C ILE A 153 -12.15 -2.70 -11.79
N GLU A 154 -11.43 -2.14 -12.75
CA GLU A 154 -11.68 -2.39 -14.17
C GLU A 154 -11.51 -3.87 -14.54
N ALA A 155 -10.47 -4.52 -14.00
CA ALA A 155 -10.23 -5.94 -14.17
C ALA A 155 -11.33 -6.83 -13.57
N LEU A 156 -11.95 -6.39 -12.47
CA LEU A 156 -13.07 -7.09 -11.85
C LEU A 156 -14.36 -7.00 -12.67
N GLY A 157 -14.56 -5.88 -13.41
CA GLY A 157 -15.74 -5.63 -14.22
C GLY A 157 -17.04 -5.65 -13.42
N ASP A 158 -18.15 -5.99 -14.10
CA ASP A 158 -19.49 -6.06 -13.49
C ASP A 158 -19.71 -7.36 -12.69
N SER A 159 -18.76 -8.29 -12.74
CA SER A 159 -18.89 -9.66 -12.22
C SER A 159 -18.61 -9.73 -10.71
N ILE A 160 -19.26 -8.92 -9.89
CA ILE A 160 -19.10 -8.97 -8.43
C ILE A 160 -20.29 -9.73 -7.82
N PRO A 161 -20.09 -11.00 -7.37
CA PRO A 161 -21.20 -11.83 -6.90
C PRO A 161 -21.82 -11.38 -5.56
N ASN A 162 -21.07 -10.67 -4.72
CA ASN A 162 -21.51 -10.30 -3.38
C ASN A 162 -21.81 -8.79 -3.28
N SER A 163 -23.08 -8.42 -3.09
CA SER A 163 -23.50 -7.02 -3.01
C SER A 163 -22.85 -6.23 -1.87
N GLY A 164 -22.63 -6.85 -0.72
CA GLY A 164 -21.99 -6.18 0.42
C GLY A 164 -20.51 -5.89 0.19
N MET A 165 -19.79 -6.76 -0.50
CA MET A 165 -18.40 -6.54 -0.89
C MET A 165 -18.32 -5.48 -1.99
N LYS A 166 -19.24 -5.52 -2.97
CA LYS A 166 -19.36 -4.50 -4.02
C LYS A 166 -19.44 -3.11 -3.42
N THR A 167 -20.33 -2.89 -2.47
CA THR A 167 -20.50 -1.60 -1.78
C THR A 167 -19.17 -1.15 -1.14
N ARG A 168 -18.51 -2.02 -0.39
CA ARG A 168 -17.23 -1.68 0.27
C ARG A 168 -16.12 -1.30 -0.70
N ILE A 169 -15.99 -2.05 -1.81
CA ILE A 169 -14.99 -1.78 -2.85
C ILE A 169 -15.26 -0.41 -3.49
N PHE A 170 -16.50 -0.13 -3.86
CA PHE A 170 -16.84 1.14 -4.49
C PHE A 170 -16.78 2.32 -3.52
N ASP A 171 -17.15 2.15 -2.24
CA ASP A 171 -16.97 3.19 -1.23
C ASP A 171 -15.49 3.54 -1.03
N ALA A 172 -14.62 2.53 -0.98
CA ALA A 172 -13.17 2.75 -0.89
C ALA A 172 -12.63 3.44 -2.15
N TYR A 173 -13.06 3.03 -3.34
CA TYR A 173 -12.69 3.67 -4.60
C TYR A 173 -13.09 5.14 -4.62
N ASN A 174 -14.34 5.44 -4.25
CA ASN A 174 -14.83 6.82 -4.24
C ASN A 174 -14.08 7.69 -3.23
N LYS A 175 -13.72 7.14 -2.06
CA LYS A 175 -12.88 7.83 -1.08
C LYS A 175 -11.48 8.12 -1.61
N LEU A 176 -10.85 7.15 -2.27
CA LEU A 176 -9.54 7.33 -2.90
C LEU A 176 -9.62 8.33 -4.06
N LYS A 177 -10.65 8.24 -4.90
CA LYS A 177 -10.89 9.17 -6.00
C LYS A 177 -11.07 10.61 -5.50
N ALA A 178 -11.80 10.79 -4.40
CA ALA A 178 -12.00 12.12 -3.81
C ALA A 178 -10.69 12.72 -3.25
N LYS A 179 -9.72 11.88 -2.90
CA LYS A 179 -8.38 12.34 -2.45
C LYS A 179 -7.41 12.64 -3.60
N GLN A 180 -7.76 12.28 -4.85
CA GLN A 180 -6.91 12.57 -6.00
C GLN A 180 -7.03 14.04 -6.37
N LEU A 181 -6.00 14.79 -6.09
CA LEU A 181 -5.81 16.15 -6.60
C LEU A 181 -5.36 16.05 -8.06
N ILE A 182 -6.29 15.62 -8.96
CA ILE A 182 -6.01 15.58 -10.39
C ILE A 182 -6.32 16.96 -10.95
N GLY A 183 -5.30 17.66 -11.40
CA GLY A 183 -5.45 18.96 -11.99
C GLY A 183 -4.42 19.98 -11.52
N GLN A 184 -4.76 21.25 -11.65
CA GLN A 184 -3.90 22.32 -11.17
C GLN A 184 -3.90 22.32 -9.64
N ALA A 185 -2.70 22.33 -9.03
CA ALA A 185 -2.56 22.48 -7.60
C ALA A 185 -3.26 23.79 -7.13
N PRO A 186 -4.03 23.75 -6.02
CA PRO A 186 -4.60 24.95 -5.44
C PRO A 186 -3.50 25.97 -5.17
N ASP A 187 -3.71 27.21 -5.62
CA ASP A 187 -2.76 28.29 -5.32
C ASP A 187 -2.94 28.75 -3.88
N PHE A 188 -1.86 29.14 -3.25
CA PHE A 188 -1.85 29.74 -1.93
C PHE A 188 -0.85 30.89 -1.90
N GLU A 189 -1.00 31.78 -0.94
CA GLU A 189 -0.09 32.92 -0.69
C GLU A 189 0.25 32.93 0.81
N LEU A 190 1.52 32.69 1.14
CA LEU A 190 2.01 32.64 2.52
C LEU A 190 3.25 33.51 2.71
N PRO A 191 3.48 34.05 3.92
CA PRO A 191 4.65 34.82 4.22
C PRO A 191 5.90 33.94 4.37
N ASP A 192 7.02 34.43 3.85
CA ASP A 192 8.35 33.88 4.09
C ASP A 192 8.97 34.37 5.41
N VAL A 193 10.26 34.07 5.61
CA VAL A 193 11.02 34.48 6.81
C VAL A 193 11.12 36.00 6.97
N GLU A 194 11.08 36.75 5.88
CA GLU A 194 11.14 38.21 5.84
C GLU A 194 9.74 38.86 5.88
N GLY A 195 8.68 38.03 5.81
CA GLY A 195 7.28 38.46 5.76
C GLY A 195 6.81 38.84 4.35
N GLN A 196 7.61 38.52 3.32
CA GLN A 196 7.19 38.71 1.93
C GLN A 196 6.19 37.59 1.56
N LYS A 197 5.16 37.98 0.83
CA LYS A 197 4.13 37.03 0.37
C LYS A 197 4.61 36.30 -0.86
N ILE A 198 4.70 35.00 -0.74
CA ILE A 198 5.12 34.06 -1.81
C ILE A 198 3.91 33.20 -2.21
N ARG A 199 3.68 33.08 -3.49
CA ARG A 199 2.60 32.27 -4.06
C ARG A 199 3.16 31.00 -4.68
N LEU A 200 2.42 29.89 -4.57
CA LEU A 200 2.78 28.67 -5.29
C LEU A 200 2.84 28.92 -6.82
N ALA A 201 1.98 29.77 -7.33
CA ALA A 201 1.95 30.15 -8.75
C ALA A 201 3.24 30.79 -9.25
N ASP A 202 4.08 31.39 -8.39
CA ASP A 202 5.36 32.04 -8.76
C ASP A 202 6.40 30.99 -9.23
N PHE A 203 6.17 29.71 -8.93
CA PHE A 203 7.04 28.58 -9.32
C PHE A 203 6.53 27.81 -10.55
N ARG A 204 5.58 28.37 -11.29
CA ARG A 204 5.09 27.71 -12.52
C ARG A 204 6.21 27.47 -13.52
N GLY A 205 6.18 26.29 -14.12
CA GLY A 205 7.21 25.82 -15.07
C GLY A 205 8.39 25.12 -14.42
N LYS A 206 8.42 25.03 -13.09
CA LYS A 206 9.43 24.27 -12.32
C LYS A 206 8.81 23.02 -11.71
N HIS A 207 9.64 22.02 -11.43
CA HIS A 207 9.28 20.92 -10.55
C HIS A 207 9.36 21.40 -9.10
N VAL A 208 8.28 21.29 -8.34
CA VAL A 208 8.21 21.75 -6.94
C VAL A 208 7.98 20.57 -6.01
N LEU A 209 8.86 20.42 -5.02
CA LEU A 209 8.61 19.60 -3.85
C LEU A 209 8.01 20.48 -2.76
N LEU A 210 6.72 20.26 -2.46
CA LEU A 210 6.04 20.95 -1.37
C LEU A 210 6.10 20.07 -0.12
N ASP A 211 6.74 20.57 0.93
CA ASP A 211 6.94 19.89 2.21
C ASP A 211 6.18 20.61 3.33
N PHE A 212 5.41 19.87 4.12
CA PHE A 212 4.71 20.40 5.29
C PHE A 212 5.37 19.90 6.57
N TRP A 213 5.73 20.83 7.45
CA TRP A 213 6.46 20.53 8.67
C TRP A 213 6.10 21.47 9.83
N ALA A 214 6.71 21.27 11.00
CA ALA A 214 6.62 22.19 12.11
C ALA A 214 7.87 22.10 13.00
N SER A 215 8.16 23.14 13.77
CA SER A 215 9.33 23.22 14.66
C SER A 215 9.32 22.13 15.75
N TRP A 216 8.17 21.69 16.18
CA TRP A 216 7.95 20.63 17.16
C TRP A 216 7.94 19.22 16.57
N CYS A 217 7.95 19.08 15.23
CA CYS A 217 7.95 17.80 14.53
C CYS A 217 9.39 17.24 14.45
N ALA A 218 9.81 16.45 15.43
CA ALA A 218 11.16 15.91 15.47
C ALA A 218 11.54 15.07 14.23
N PRO A 219 10.67 14.18 13.66
CA PRO A 219 10.96 13.49 12.40
C PRO A 219 11.14 14.43 11.22
N CYS A 220 10.34 15.52 11.13
CA CYS A 220 10.45 16.52 10.07
C CYS A 220 11.81 17.24 10.14
N ARG A 221 12.23 17.63 11.32
CA ARG A 221 13.53 18.29 11.55
C ARG A 221 14.71 17.40 11.18
N LYS A 222 14.60 16.08 11.41
CA LYS A 222 15.59 15.14 10.93
C LYS A 222 15.65 15.10 9.41
N LYS A 223 14.48 15.04 8.73
CA LYS A 223 14.40 15.10 7.26
C LYS A 223 14.94 16.39 6.68
N ASN A 224 14.69 17.53 7.31
CA ASN A 224 15.27 18.81 6.88
C ASN A 224 16.80 18.77 6.84
N LYS A 225 17.43 18.16 7.84
CA LYS A 225 18.91 18.00 7.86
C LYS A 225 19.42 17.06 6.77
N GLU A 226 18.69 16.00 6.48
CA GLU A 226 19.01 15.07 5.40
C GLU A 226 18.82 15.75 4.04
N LEU A 227 17.74 16.49 3.85
CA LEU A 227 17.42 17.20 2.62
C LEU A 227 18.44 18.32 2.34
N ASN A 228 18.94 19.01 3.37
CA ASN A 228 20.01 20.02 3.22
C ASN A 228 21.26 19.47 2.51
N GLN A 229 21.59 18.20 2.74
CA GLN A 229 22.74 17.56 2.10
C GLN A 229 22.52 17.31 0.62
N GLN A 230 21.27 17.10 0.21
CA GLN A 230 20.87 16.75 -1.15
C GLN A 230 20.41 17.97 -1.96
N TYR A 231 19.99 19.03 -1.28
CA TYR A 231 19.36 20.18 -1.92
C TYR A 231 20.20 20.85 -3.03
N PRO A 232 21.53 20.99 -2.92
CA PRO A 232 22.31 21.55 -4.03
C PRO A 232 22.16 20.75 -5.33
N GLU A 233 22.23 19.44 -5.27
CA GLU A 233 22.09 18.55 -6.44
C GLU A 233 20.65 18.58 -7.00
N LEU A 234 19.65 18.58 -6.12
CA LEU A 234 18.23 18.63 -6.50
C LEU A 234 17.91 19.96 -7.19
N ARG A 235 18.40 21.07 -6.67
CA ARG A 235 18.25 22.39 -7.28
C ARG A 235 18.92 22.48 -8.66
N ASP A 236 20.13 21.95 -8.77
CA ASP A 236 20.88 21.96 -10.03
C ASP A 236 20.20 21.05 -11.08
N ALA A 237 19.46 20.03 -10.63
CA ALA A 237 18.57 19.20 -11.47
C ALA A 237 17.21 19.87 -11.79
N GLY A 238 16.96 21.09 -11.35
CA GLY A 238 15.75 21.86 -11.64
C GLY A 238 14.56 21.63 -10.68
N LEU A 239 14.81 21.02 -9.52
CA LEU A 239 13.79 20.87 -8.47
C LEU A 239 13.86 22.03 -7.49
N GLU A 240 12.74 22.72 -7.29
CA GLU A 240 12.54 23.69 -6.22
C GLU A 240 11.92 23.02 -5.00
N VAL A 241 12.41 23.36 -3.81
CA VAL A 241 11.82 22.91 -2.55
C VAL A 241 11.14 24.10 -1.88
N ILE A 242 9.90 23.92 -1.46
CA ILE A 242 9.12 24.89 -0.71
C ILE A 242 8.60 24.18 0.53
N SER A 243 9.04 24.60 1.72
CA SER A 243 8.49 24.06 2.96
C SER A 243 7.52 25.05 3.58
N VAL A 244 6.35 24.53 3.99
CA VAL A 244 5.31 25.27 4.71
C VAL A 244 5.28 24.79 6.15
N SER A 245 5.61 25.68 7.07
CA SER A 245 5.48 25.41 8.49
C SER A 245 4.03 25.58 8.95
N LEU A 246 3.57 24.64 9.75
CA LEU A 246 2.27 24.65 10.43
C LEU A 246 2.37 25.12 11.89
N ASP A 247 3.42 25.86 12.20
CA ASP A 247 3.59 26.49 13.51
C ASP A 247 2.63 27.68 13.66
N SER A 248 1.87 27.73 14.73
CA SER A 248 0.98 28.86 15.06
C SER A 248 1.72 30.14 15.51
N LYS A 249 3.06 30.08 15.61
CA LYS A 249 3.92 31.21 16.04
C LYS A 249 5.23 31.21 15.26
N LYS A 250 5.63 32.42 14.79
CA LYS A 250 6.88 32.60 14.06
C LYS A 250 8.15 32.28 14.86
N ALA A 251 8.18 32.57 16.15
CA ALA A 251 9.41 32.50 16.93
C ALA A 251 9.98 31.05 17.04
N PRO A 252 9.22 30.00 17.37
CA PRO A 252 9.72 28.61 17.33
C PRO A 252 10.16 28.17 15.93
N TRP A 253 9.40 28.55 14.89
CA TRP A 253 9.74 28.26 13.50
C TRP A 253 11.09 28.86 13.09
N LEU A 254 11.31 30.17 13.31
CA LEU A 254 12.57 30.86 13.00
C LEU A 254 13.75 30.26 13.78
N GLN A 255 13.53 29.85 15.03
CA GLN A 255 14.56 29.19 15.83
C GLN A 255 14.94 27.83 15.20
N ALA A 256 13.95 27.03 14.79
CA ALA A 256 14.16 25.73 14.17
C ALA A 256 14.90 25.86 12.82
N LEU A 257 14.53 26.84 11.98
CA LEU A 257 15.23 27.12 10.71
C LEU A 257 16.71 27.44 10.91
N LYS A 258 17.01 28.26 11.93
CA LYS A 258 18.39 28.61 12.26
C LYS A 258 19.20 27.39 12.74
N GLU A 259 18.59 26.54 13.56
CA GLU A 259 19.25 25.34 14.08
C GLU A 259 19.49 24.31 12.98
N ASP A 260 18.51 24.10 12.09
CA ASP A 260 18.56 23.10 11.03
C ASP A 260 19.28 23.62 9.76
N ARG A 261 19.58 24.93 9.70
CA ARG A 261 20.29 25.60 8.57
C ARG A 261 19.62 25.34 7.22
N VAL A 262 18.31 25.43 7.17
CA VAL A 262 17.53 25.15 5.96
C VAL A 262 17.82 26.17 4.87
N ALA A 263 18.11 25.70 3.64
CA ALA A 263 18.67 26.53 2.55
C ALA A 263 17.66 26.85 1.43
N TRP A 264 16.43 26.36 1.49
CA TRP A 264 15.39 26.59 0.46
C TRP A 264 14.25 27.45 1.00
N VAL A 265 13.26 27.73 0.13
CA VAL A 265 12.12 28.60 0.44
C VAL A 265 11.34 28.07 1.64
N GLN A 266 11.16 28.92 2.64
CA GLN A 266 10.46 28.61 3.88
C GLN A 266 9.29 29.56 4.08
N LEU A 267 8.11 29.00 4.21
CA LEU A 267 6.85 29.70 4.41
C LEU A 267 6.23 29.27 5.74
N ILE A 268 5.33 30.09 6.27
CA ILE A 268 4.57 29.74 7.48
C ILE A 268 3.08 29.96 7.25
N ASP A 269 2.29 28.96 7.66
CA ASP A 269 0.85 29.07 7.82
C ASP A 269 0.52 29.13 9.30
N GLU A 270 0.30 30.33 9.84
CA GLU A 270 0.01 30.55 11.26
C GLU A 270 -1.39 30.05 11.67
N THR A 271 -2.23 29.66 10.71
CA THR A 271 -3.54 28.98 10.99
C THR A 271 -3.36 27.50 11.35
N GLY A 272 -2.23 26.91 10.98
CA GLY A 272 -1.87 25.54 11.35
C GLY A 272 -2.75 24.49 10.68
N PHE A 273 -3.42 23.68 11.49
CA PHE A 273 -4.31 22.60 11.02
C PHE A 273 -5.80 22.99 10.97
N GLU A 274 -6.14 24.27 11.03
CA GLU A 274 -7.54 24.73 10.97
C GLU A 274 -8.08 24.79 9.53
#